data_496adc3bf39d020027ed354a2fcd2a34
#
_entry.id   496adc3bf39d020027ed354a2fcd2a34
#
_cell.length_a   1.000
_cell.length_b   1.000
_cell.length_c   1.000
_cell.angle_alpha   90.00
_cell.angle_beta   90.00
_cell.angle_gamma   90.00
#
_symmetry.space_group_name_H-M   'P 1'
#
loop_
_entity.id
_entity.type
_entity.pdbx_description
1 polymer ?
#
loop_
_entity_poly.entity_id
_entity_poly.type
_entity_poly.pdbx_seq_one_letter_code
_entity_poly.pdbx_strand_id
1 'polypeptide(L)'
;ALSFTNLGVDQGLDYTKTYVLPVTVASNDIDVLSRAKTIYYVVKEASLVNVVGDMTSNCAWPEWGEFNEVENLETFTMEALINCHGFNNKEIETIMGIEDHCLIRIGDAQLPKNQLQIALSKRDVDDATTYRGNLSDASLQLRADRWYHIAMTFDKGYVKVYLDGRLKIEKDCSLIGSRPGNDGQTENVYFTSVNFKVPHSGE
;
A
#
# COMPACT_ATOMS: atom_id res chain seq x y z
N ALA A 1 -1.60 -30.13 1.88
CA ALA A 1 -1.40 -28.87 2.57
C ALA A 1 -0.39 -29.08 3.69
N LEU A 2 0.65 -28.24 3.76
CA LEU A 2 1.59 -28.22 4.88
C LEU A 2 0.99 -27.35 5.98
N SER A 3 0.84 -27.90 7.17
CA SER A 3 0.38 -27.16 8.35
C SER A 3 1.53 -27.10 9.34
N PHE A 4 1.93 -25.90 9.72
CA PHE A 4 2.87 -25.66 10.81
C PHE A 4 2.08 -25.30 12.05
N THR A 5 2.08 -26.21 13.03
CA THR A 5 1.46 -25.98 14.34
C THR A 5 2.54 -25.88 15.40
N ASN A 6 2.39 -24.97 16.34
CA ASN A 6 3.26 -24.80 17.51
C ASN A 6 4.73 -24.46 17.20
N LEU A 7 4.98 -23.53 16.32
CA LEU A 7 6.30 -22.87 16.19
C LEU A 7 6.51 -21.83 17.32
N GLY A 8 5.96 -22.08 18.49
CA GLY A 8 5.98 -21.14 19.61
C GLY A 8 7.21 -21.30 20.52
N VAL A 9 7.23 -20.47 21.53
CA VAL A 9 8.30 -20.27 22.52
C VAL A 9 8.77 -21.57 23.19
N ASP A 10 7.92 -22.58 23.24
CA ASP A 10 8.17 -23.82 24.00
C ASP A 10 9.01 -24.86 23.24
N GLN A 11 9.51 -24.56 22.05
CA GLN A 11 10.27 -25.51 21.22
C GLN A 11 11.79 -25.47 21.47
N GLY A 12 12.25 -24.71 22.46
CA GLY A 12 13.68 -24.62 22.78
C GLY A 12 14.53 -23.94 21.72
N LEU A 13 13.92 -23.15 20.84
CA LEU A 13 14.64 -22.37 19.84
C LEU A 13 15.40 -21.22 20.50
N ASP A 14 16.65 -21.05 20.12
CA ASP A 14 17.46 -19.90 20.50
C ASP A 14 17.12 -18.72 19.56
N TYR A 15 16.39 -17.74 20.07
CA TYR A 15 15.89 -16.60 19.27
C TYR A 15 17.00 -15.68 18.73
N THR A 16 18.23 -15.83 19.22
CA THR A 16 19.38 -15.10 18.67
C THR A 16 19.90 -15.73 17.37
N LYS A 17 19.36 -16.88 16.98
CA LYS A 17 19.81 -17.65 15.81
C LYS A 17 18.77 -17.64 14.70
N THR A 18 19.25 -17.72 13.48
CA THR A 18 18.43 -17.99 12.32
C THR A 18 18.41 -19.49 12.03
N TYR A 19 17.24 -20.06 11.95
CA TYR A 19 17.04 -21.46 11.60
C TYR A 19 16.55 -21.58 10.17
N VAL A 20 17.02 -22.59 9.47
CA VAL A 20 16.57 -22.89 8.10
C VAL A 20 16.01 -24.31 8.07
N LEU A 21 14.74 -24.43 7.73
CA LEU A 21 14.06 -25.71 7.53
C LEU A 21 13.96 -26.00 6.03
N PRO A 22 14.75 -26.91 5.48
CA PRO A 22 14.58 -27.37 4.11
C PRO A 22 13.41 -28.35 4.04
N VAL A 23 12.47 -28.10 3.16
CA VAL A 23 11.38 -29.03 2.85
C VAL A 23 11.55 -29.49 1.41
N THR A 24 11.80 -30.77 1.23
CA THR A 24 12.06 -31.37 -0.07
C THR A 24 10.87 -32.24 -0.49
N VAL A 25 10.41 -32.05 -1.71
CA VAL A 25 9.38 -32.91 -2.31
C VAL A 25 10.08 -34.12 -2.93
N ALA A 26 9.59 -35.32 -2.60
CA ALA A 26 9.94 -36.55 -3.25
C ALA A 26 8.69 -37.22 -3.82
N SER A 27 8.81 -37.78 -5.02
CA SER A 27 7.76 -38.56 -5.66
C SER A 27 8.38 -39.81 -6.29
N ASN A 28 7.68 -40.92 -6.21
CA ASN A 28 8.06 -42.15 -6.87
C ASN A 28 7.46 -42.29 -8.28
N ASP A 29 6.46 -41.43 -8.58
CA ASP A 29 5.64 -41.58 -9.79
C ASP A 29 5.90 -40.46 -10.81
N ILE A 30 6.51 -39.35 -10.36
CA ILE A 30 6.72 -38.16 -11.20
C ILE A 30 8.12 -37.60 -10.91
N ASP A 31 8.85 -37.30 -11.97
CA ASP A 31 10.13 -36.62 -11.86
C ASP A 31 9.96 -35.21 -11.34
N VAL A 32 10.56 -34.92 -10.19
CA VAL A 32 10.57 -33.60 -9.58
C VAL A 32 11.74 -32.79 -10.13
N LEU A 33 11.48 -31.59 -10.67
CA LEU A 33 12.51 -30.68 -11.16
C LEU A 33 13.54 -30.39 -10.05
N SER A 34 14.78 -30.76 -10.25
CA SER A 34 15.85 -30.65 -9.25
C SER A 34 16.03 -29.23 -8.70
N ARG A 35 15.86 -28.21 -9.54
CA ARG A 35 15.96 -26.78 -9.16
C ARG A 35 14.77 -26.26 -8.34
N ALA A 36 13.65 -26.97 -8.29
CA ALA A 36 12.44 -26.59 -7.56
C ALA A 36 12.06 -27.64 -6.50
N LYS A 37 12.94 -28.60 -6.24
CA LYS A 37 12.70 -29.74 -5.35
C LYS A 37 12.64 -29.35 -3.87
N THR A 38 13.39 -28.33 -3.46
CA THR A 38 13.53 -27.94 -2.07
C THR A 38 13.12 -26.49 -1.86
N ILE A 39 12.23 -26.27 -0.89
CA ILE A 39 11.87 -24.95 -0.38
C ILE A 39 12.54 -24.78 0.98
N TYR A 40 13.16 -23.64 1.21
CA TYR A 40 13.80 -23.30 2.47
C TYR A 40 12.91 -22.35 3.26
N TYR A 41 12.40 -22.78 4.40
CA TYR A 41 11.71 -21.90 5.35
C TYR A 41 12.74 -21.33 6.32
N VAL A 42 12.86 -20.01 6.33
CA VAL A 42 13.78 -19.31 7.24
C VAL A 42 12.99 -18.86 8.45
N VAL A 43 13.36 -19.38 9.62
CA VAL A 43 12.79 -19.00 10.92
C VAL A 43 13.85 -18.20 11.66
N LYS A 44 13.56 -16.95 11.92
CA LYS A 44 14.40 -16.04 12.70
C LYS A 44 13.54 -15.30 13.70
N GLU A 45 14.18 -14.73 14.71
CA GLU A 45 13.50 -13.81 15.61
C GLU A 45 12.74 -12.75 14.79
N ALA A 46 11.47 -12.58 15.09
CA ALA A 46 10.76 -11.42 14.62
C ALA A 46 11.42 -10.21 15.26
N SER A 47 11.83 -9.26 14.46
CA SER A 47 12.27 -7.96 14.99
C SER A 47 11.09 -7.40 15.81
N LEU A 48 11.23 -7.43 17.13
CA LEU A 48 10.22 -6.87 18.01
C LEU A 48 10.29 -5.35 17.82
N VAL A 49 9.36 -4.79 17.08
CA VAL A 49 9.24 -3.34 16.98
C VAL A 49 8.66 -2.85 18.31
N ASN A 50 9.55 -2.46 19.22
CA ASN A 50 9.18 -1.97 20.55
C ASN A 50 8.85 -0.47 20.56
N VAL A 51 9.23 0.24 19.49
CA VAL A 51 9.06 1.69 19.37
C VAL A 51 8.47 1.97 18.00
N VAL A 52 7.39 2.72 18.00
CA VAL A 52 6.72 3.22 16.78
C VAL A 52 6.56 4.72 16.86
N GLY A 53 6.43 5.39 15.73
CA GLY A 53 6.10 6.82 15.70
C GLY A 53 4.69 7.05 16.21
N ASP A 54 4.54 7.93 17.20
CA ASP A 54 3.23 8.45 17.59
C ASP A 54 2.90 9.65 16.69
N MET A 55 1.94 9.44 15.78
CA MET A 55 1.50 10.43 14.81
C MET A 55 0.18 11.09 15.21
N THR A 56 -0.31 10.90 16.46
CA THR A 56 -1.59 11.42 16.95
C THR A 56 -1.71 12.94 16.80
N SER A 57 -0.60 13.65 16.99
CA SER A 57 -0.53 15.13 16.88
C SER A 57 0.64 15.59 16.03
N ASN A 58 1.23 14.72 15.26
CA ASN A 58 2.42 14.97 14.47
C ASN A 58 2.27 14.47 13.05
N CYS A 59 3.13 14.98 12.18
CA CYS A 59 3.30 14.51 10.81
C CYS A 59 4.79 14.45 10.47
N ALA A 60 5.13 13.70 9.45
CA ALA A 60 6.49 13.61 8.93
C ALA A 60 6.51 13.92 7.43
N TRP A 61 7.48 14.72 7.01
CA TRP A 61 7.69 15.09 5.62
C TRP A 61 9.05 14.57 5.17
N PRO A 62 9.13 13.82 4.09
CA PRO A 62 10.40 13.55 3.47
C PRO A 62 10.87 14.80 2.71
N GLU A 63 12.08 15.25 2.99
CA GLU A 63 12.77 16.27 2.18
C GLU A 63 13.58 15.55 1.10
N TRP A 64 13.04 15.47 -0.09
CA TRP A 64 13.67 14.71 -1.18
C TRP A 64 14.96 15.38 -1.72
N GLY A 65 15.12 16.71 -1.58
CA GLY A 65 16.28 17.43 -2.07
C GLY A 65 16.54 17.16 -3.56
N GLU A 66 17.73 16.67 -3.87
CA GLU A 66 18.16 16.31 -5.23
C GLU A 66 17.74 14.89 -5.66
N PHE A 67 16.98 14.16 -4.83
CA PHE A 67 16.54 12.81 -5.14
C PHE A 67 15.39 12.85 -6.17
N ASN A 68 15.72 12.56 -7.42
CA ASN A 68 14.77 12.65 -8.55
C ASN A 68 14.10 11.32 -8.87
N GLU A 69 14.52 10.23 -8.25
CA GLU A 69 14.01 8.88 -8.48
C GLU A 69 12.55 8.70 -8.07
N VAL A 70 12.00 9.67 -7.33
CA VAL A 70 10.58 9.70 -6.92
C VAL A 70 9.69 10.54 -7.86
N GLU A 71 10.27 11.07 -8.93
CA GLU A 71 9.52 11.79 -9.96
C GLU A 71 8.96 10.81 -11.00
N ASN A 72 7.68 11.00 -11.34
CA ASN A 72 7.01 10.24 -12.39
C ASN A 72 7.16 8.70 -12.29
N LEU A 73 7.01 8.19 -11.08
CA LEU A 73 7.05 6.74 -10.83
C LEU A 73 5.90 6.03 -11.52
N GLU A 74 6.22 5.15 -12.46
CA GLU A 74 5.24 4.31 -13.15
C GLU A 74 4.91 3.04 -12.36
N THR A 75 5.84 2.57 -11.53
CA THR A 75 5.66 1.37 -10.71
C THR A 75 6.24 1.61 -9.31
N PHE A 76 5.41 1.40 -8.29
CA PHE A 76 5.83 1.55 -6.89
C PHE A 76 4.90 0.80 -5.93
N THR A 77 5.33 0.68 -4.70
CA THR A 77 4.54 0.20 -3.57
C THR A 77 4.58 1.22 -2.45
N MET A 78 3.42 1.50 -1.87
CA MET A 78 3.28 2.23 -0.61
C MET A 78 2.76 1.27 0.45
N GLU A 79 3.42 1.21 1.62
CA GLU A 79 2.97 0.35 2.71
C GLU A 79 3.20 0.99 4.07
N ALA A 80 2.33 0.68 5.00
CA ALA A 80 2.40 1.13 6.38
C ALA A 80 1.82 0.08 7.34
N LEU A 81 2.41 -0.01 8.53
CA LEU A 81 1.85 -0.71 9.67
C LEU A 81 1.29 0.33 10.65
N ILE A 82 -0.02 0.35 10.82
CA ILE A 82 -0.72 1.38 11.60
C ILE A 82 -1.59 0.79 12.70
N ASN A 83 -1.76 1.58 13.77
CA ASN A 83 -2.78 1.36 14.79
C ASN A 83 -3.49 2.69 15.06
N CYS A 84 -4.78 2.74 14.79
CA CYS A 84 -5.60 3.92 15.05
C CYS A 84 -6.32 3.76 16.39
N HIS A 85 -6.14 4.71 17.32
CA HIS A 85 -6.82 4.68 18.62
C HIS A 85 -8.28 5.13 18.55
N GLY A 86 -8.73 5.60 17.42
CA GLY A 86 -10.09 6.01 17.16
C GLY A 86 -10.21 6.56 15.76
N PHE A 87 -11.43 6.86 15.36
CA PHE A 87 -11.77 7.51 14.10
C PHE A 87 -12.57 8.77 14.43
N ASN A 88 -11.98 9.89 14.12
CA ASN A 88 -12.51 11.17 14.50
C ASN A 88 -13.73 11.57 13.61
N ASN A 89 -14.42 12.64 13.99
CA ASN A 89 -15.53 13.15 13.20
C ASN A 89 -15.07 14.01 12.01
N LYS A 90 -13.77 14.18 11.84
CA LYS A 90 -13.22 14.84 10.66
C LYS A 90 -13.37 13.89 9.47
N GLU A 91 -13.52 14.47 8.31
CA GLU A 91 -13.86 13.73 7.11
C GLU A 91 -12.69 12.93 6.57
N ILE A 92 -11.45 13.38 6.79
CA ILE A 92 -10.24 12.77 6.21
C ILE A 92 -9.12 12.72 7.23
N GLU A 93 -8.52 11.53 7.37
CA GLU A 93 -7.30 11.29 8.13
C GLU A 93 -6.24 10.69 7.19
N THR A 94 -5.22 11.49 6.86
CA THR A 94 -4.14 11.06 5.95
C THR A 94 -3.19 10.09 6.66
N ILE A 95 -2.92 8.94 6.03
CA ILE A 95 -1.90 8.00 6.49
C ILE A 95 -0.57 8.34 5.82
N MET A 96 -0.54 8.37 4.49
CA MET A 96 0.67 8.68 3.73
C MET A 96 0.33 9.05 2.27
N GLY A 97 1.19 9.82 1.65
CA GLY A 97 1.07 10.21 0.25
C GLY A 97 1.02 11.70 0.05
N ILE A 98 0.58 12.13 -1.13
CA ILE A 98 0.50 13.54 -1.53
C ILE A 98 -0.92 13.83 -2.01
N GLU A 99 -1.54 14.86 -1.44
CA GLU A 99 -2.86 15.34 -1.83
C GLU A 99 -2.86 15.75 -3.32
N ASP A 100 -3.98 15.51 -3.97
CA ASP A 100 -4.17 15.73 -5.41
C ASP A 100 -3.25 14.90 -6.33
N HIS A 101 -2.55 13.89 -5.79
CA HIS A 101 -1.74 12.94 -6.56
C HIS A 101 -2.05 11.49 -6.18
N CYS A 102 -1.43 11.00 -5.11
CA CYS A 102 -1.64 9.65 -4.63
C CYS A 102 -1.57 9.62 -3.11
N LEU A 103 -2.66 9.21 -2.48
CA LEU A 103 -2.85 9.32 -1.04
C LEU A 103 -3.54 8.08 -0.49
N ILE A 104 -3.02 7.54 0.61
CA ILE A 104 -3.69 6.56 1.45
C ILE A 104 -4.30 7.32 2.63
N ARG A 105 -5.62 7.25 2.79
CA ARG A 105 -6.35 7.99 3.83
C ARG A 105 -7.48 7.16 4.43
N ILE A 106 -8.01 7.60 5.56
CA ILE A 106 -9.17 7.04 6.25
C ILE A 106 -10.29 8.07 6.24
N GLY A 107 -11.50 7.62 5.91
CA GLY A 107 -12.67 8.48 5.82
C GLY A 107 -12.71 9.37 4.57
N ASP A 108 -13.86 9.88 4.30
CA ASP A 108 -14.20 10.94 3.33
C ASP A 108 -15.65 11.35 3.57
N ALA A 109 -16.10 12.46 2.98
CA ALA A 109 -17.44 13.00 3.14
C ALA A 109 -18.59 11.97 2.90
N GLN A 110 -18.35 10.99 2.04
CA GLN A 110 -19.32 9.95 1.67
C GLN A 110 -18.93 8.54 2.11
N LEU A 111 -17.86 8.40 2.89
CA LEU A 111 -17.39 7.12 3.40
C LEU A 111 -17.54 7.02 4.91
N PRO A 112 -17.70 5.80 5.45
CA PRO A 112 -17.58 5.58 6.88
C PRO A 112 -16.24 6.11 7.41
N LYS A 113 -16.25 6.70 8.59
CA LYS A 113 -15.07 7.32 9.24
C LYS A 113 -13.87 6.40 9.39
N ASN A 114 -14.12 5.10 9.48
CA ASN A 114 -13.11 4.05 9.66
C ASN A 114 -12.79 3.32 8.36
N GLN A 115 -13.21 3.84 7.21
CA GLN A 115 -13.00 3.16 5.93
C GLN A 115 -11.80 3.75 5.21
N LEU A 116 -10.87 2.86 4.85
CA LEU A 116 -9.68 3.20 4.09
C LEU A 116 -10.06 3.58 2.65
N GLN A 117 -9.39 4.58 2.12
CA GLN A 117 -9.50 5.00 0.73
C GLN A 117 -8.10 5.22 0.13
N ILE A 118 -7.92 4.77 -1.10
CA ILE A 118 -6.83 5.22 -1.95
C ILE A 118 -7.38 6.34 -2.83
N ALA A 119 -6.85 7.52 -2.69
CA ALA A 119 -7.18 8.67 -3.54
C ALA A 119 -6.09 8.82 -4.61
N LEU A 120 -6.50 8.66 -5.86
CA LEU A 120 -5.69 8.90 -7.03
C LEU A 120 -6.24 10.13 -7.74
N SER A 121 -5.41 11.11 -7.98
CA SER A 121 -5.84 12.36 -8.59
C SER A 121 -4.80 12.87 -9.57
N LYS A 122 -5.27 13.51 -10.61
CA LYS A 122 -4.45 14.27 -11.54
C LYS A 122 -5.10 15.63 -11.75
N ARG A 123 -4.35 16.67 -11.42
CA ARG A 123 -4.77 18.05 -11.68
C ARG A 123 -4.30 18.43 -13.07
N ASP A 124 -5.22 18.96 -13.87
CA ASP A 124 -4.87 19.57 -15.13
C ASP A 124 -4.36 21.00 -14.85
N VAL A 125 -3.16 21.30 -15.33
CA VAL A 125 -2.54 22.62 -15.13
C VAL A 125 -3.19 23.71 -15.99
N ASP A 126 -3.83 23.33 -17.07
CA ASP A 126 -4.39 24.25 -18.05
C ASP A 126 -5.82 24.69 -17.69
N ASP A 127 -6.63 23.81 -17.12
CA ASP A 127 -8.05 24.08 -16.82
C ASP A 127 -8.41 24.03 -15.34
N ALA A 128 -7.46 23.80 -14.45
CA ALA A 128 -7.63 23.61 -13.01
C ALA A 128 -8.60 22.46 -12.63
N THR A 129 -8.94 21.59 -13.57
CA THR A 129 -9.80 20.43 -13.32
C THR A 129 -8.99 19.35 -12.60
N THR A 130 -9.58 18.75 -11.57
CA THR A 130 -8.99 17.61 -10.89
C THR A 130 -9.74 16.34 -11.27
N TYR A 131 -9.05 15.43 -11.95
CA TYR A 131 -9.54 14.09 -12.27
C TYR A 131 -9.27 13.14 -11.11
N ARG A 132 -10.25 12.33 -10.72
CA ARG A 132 -10.16 11.50 -9.51
C ARG A 132 -10.48 10.04 -9.83
N GLY A 133 -9.60 9.15 -9.33
CA GLY A 133 -9.75 7.71 -9.39
C GLY A 133 -9.76 7.08 -8.00
N ASN A 134 -10.69 7.52 -7.11
CA ASN A 134 -10.73 7.03 -5.74
C ASN A 134 -11.16 5.56 -5.67
N LEU A 135 -10.47 4.80 -4.82
CA LEU A 135 -10.73 3.39 -4.56
C LEU A 135 -11.05 3.19 -3.09
N SER A 136 -12.20 2.63 -2.81
CA SER A 136 -12.61 2.22 -1.48
C SER A 136 -13.65 1.11 -1.56
N ASP A 137 -13.70 0.27 -0.55
CA ASP A 137 -14.64 -0.84 -0.43
C ASP A 137 -14.95 -1.10 1.05
N ALA A 138 -16.12 -1.63 1.35
CA ALA A 138 -16.52 -1.96 2.72
C ALA A 138 -15.60 -2.98 3.42
N SER A 139 -14.87 -3.78 2.66
CA SER A 139 -13.86 -4.72 3.20
C SER A 139 -12.60 -4.02 3.73
N LEU A 140 -12.48 -2.71 3.50
CA LEU A 140 -11.40 -1.84 3.98
C LEU A 140 -11.77 -1.07 5.26
N GLN A 141 -12.85 -1.46 5.96
CA GLN A 141 -13.20 -0.86 7.25
C GLN A 141 -12.25 -1.36 8.34
N LEU A 142 -11.68 -0.42 9.09
CA LEU A 142 -10.74 -0.65 10.18
C LEU A 142 -11.46 -0.65 11.53
N ARG A 143 -10.85 -1.24 12.54
CA ARG A 143 -11.27 -1.15 13.94
C ARG A 143 -10.23 -0.38 14.73
N ALA A 144 -10.67 0.41 15.70
CA ALA A 144 -9.77 1.08 16.62
C ALA A 144 -8.96 0.06 17.46
N ASP A 145 -7.81 0.49 17.94
CA ASP A 145 -6.90 -0.26 18.80
C ASP A 145 -6.45 -1.61 18.23
N ARG A 146 -6.35 -1.67 16.90
CA ARG A 146 -5.86 -2.84 16.19
C ARG A 146 -4.78 -2.44 15.18
N TRP A 147 -3.70 -3.23 15.13
CA TRP A 147 -2.70 -3.13 14.10
C TRP A 147 -3.20 -3.67 12.75
N TYR A 148 -2.91 -2.91 11.71
CA TYR A 148 -3.18 -3.28 10.33
C TYR A 148 -1.95 -3.00 9.48
N HIS A 149 -1.61 -3.97 8.65
CA HIS A 149 -0.69 -3.76 7.53
C HIS A 149 -1.49 -3.36 6.30
N ILE A 150 -1.24 -2.17 5.80
CA ILE A 150 -1.85 -1.62 4.60
C ILE A 150 -0.77 -1.58 3.53
N ALA A 151 -1.08 -2.09 2.34
CA ALA A 151 -0.20 -1.95 1.19
C ALA A 151 -1.00 -1.61 -0.06
N MET A 152 -0.44 -0.76 -0.90
CA MET A 152 -0.93 -0.45 -2.23
C MET A 152 0.20 -0.64 -3.23
N THR A 153 -0.03 -1.40 -4.28
CA THR A 153 0.87 -1.47 -5.43
C THR A 153 0.27 -0.69 -6.60
N PHE A 154 1.12 0.00 -7.31
CA PHE A 154 0.78 0.76 -8.51
C PHE A 154 1.69 0.30 -9.66
N ASP A 155 1.09 -0.05 -10.79
CA ASP A 155 1.79 -0.40 -12.02
C ASP A 155 1.08 0.25 -13.21
N LYS A 156 1.60 1.40 -13.66
CA LYS A 156 1.09 2.17 -14.80
C LYS A 156 -0.43 2.43 -14.76
N GLY A 157 -0.94 2.70 -13.54
CA GLY A 157 -2.36 2.91 -13.29
C GLY A 157 -3.12 1.67 -12.85
N TYR A 158 -2.53 0.49 -12.92
CA TYR A 158 -3.13 -0.71 -12.36
C TYR A 158 -2.83 -0.80 -10.88
N VAL A 159 -3.87 -0.81 -10.06
CA VAL A 159 -3.77 -0.67 -8.60
C VAL A 159 -4.28 -1.91 -7.90
N LYS A 160 -3.50 -2.39 -6.92
CA LYS A 160 -3.93 -3.41 -5.96
C LYS A 160 -3.81 -2.87 -4.54
N VAL A 161 -4.82 -3.13 -3.73
CA VAL A 161 -4.87 -2.73 -2.32
C VAL A 161 -4.97 -3.97 -1.45
N TYR A 162 -4.10 -4.04 -0.45
CA TYR A 162 -4.02 -5.16 0.48
C TYR A 162 -4.24 -4.67 1.90
N LEU A 163 -4.95 -5.47 2.68
CA LEU A 163 -5.11 -5.29 4.12
C LEU A 163 -4.73 -6.59 4.82
N ASP A 164 -3.76 -6.53 5.73
CA ASP A 164 -3.18 -7.68 6.43
C ASP A 164 -2.73 -8.78 5.43
N GLY A 165 -2.05 -8.38 4.36
CA GLY A 165 -1.55 -9.26 3.30
C GLY A 165 -2.62 -9.86 2.37
N ARG A 166 -3.89 -9.51 2.56
CA ARG A 166 -5.01 -10.01 1.73
C ARG A 166 -5.41 -8.97 0.69
N LEU A 167 -5.45 -9.36 -0.56
CA LEU A 167 -5.96 -8.53 -1.65
C LEU A 167 -7.43 -8.17 -1.38
N LYS A 168 -7.74 -6.88 -1.44
CA LYS A 168 -9.07 -6.31 -1.22
C LYS A 168 -9.62 -5.66 -2.47
N ILE A 169 -8.81 -4.87 -3.15
CA ILE A 169 -9.18 -4.19 -4.38
C ILE A 169 -8.12 -4.47 -5.44
N GLU A 170 -8.56 -4.68 -6.65
CA GLU A 170 -7.75 -4.77 -7.85
C GLU A 170 -8.48 -4.04 -8.97
N LYS A 171 -7.87 -2.98 -9.53
CA LYS A 171 -8.53 -2.13 -10.51
C LYS A 171 -7.54 -1.45 -11.44
N ASP A 172 -7.92 -1.36 -12.70
CA ASP A 172 -7.28 -0.49 -13.68
C ASP A 172 -7.82 0.94 -13.52
N CYS A 173 -6.93 1.84 -13.12
CA CYS A 173 -7.17 3.28 -12.96
C CYS A 173 -6.31 4.08 -13.95
N SER A 174 -5.77 3.46 -14.99
CA SER A 174 -4.93 4.14 -15.99
C SER A 174 -5.69 5.24 -16.73
N LEU A 175 -7.00 5.08 -16.94
CA LEU A 175 -7.88 6.10 -17.51
C LEU A 175 -8.76 6.68 -16.40
N ILE A 176 -8.56 7.95 -16.02
CA ILE A 176 -9.29 8.60 -14.94
C ILE A 176 -10.23 9.74 -15.37
N GLY A 177 -10.31 10.01 -16.65
CA GLY A 177 -11.21 11.03 -17.15
C GLY A 177 -11.02 11.35 -18.62
N SER A 178 -11.70 12.41 -19.05
CA SER A 178 -11.57 12.97 -20.40
C SER A 178 -11.74 14.47 -20.34
N ARG A 179 -11.16 15.17 -21.30
CA ARG A 179 -11.25 16.65 -21.45
C ARG A 179 -11.47 17.03 -22.91
N PRO A 180 -11.95 18.26 -23.18
CA PRO A 180 -11.94 18.80 -24.54
C PRO A 180 -10.49 18.98 -25.03
N GLY A 181 -10.20 18.47 -26.21
CA GLY A 181 -8.94 18.72 -26.91
C GLY A 181 -8.96 20.03 -27.69
N ASN A 182 -7.79 20.52 -28.08
CA ASN A 182 -7.63 21.76 -28.84
C ASN A 182 -8.23 21.67 -30.26
N ASP A 183 -8.47 20.48 -30.76
CA ASP A 183 -9.07 20.19 -32.07
C ASP A 183 -10.59 19.99 -32.01
N GLY A 184 -11.20 20.21 -30.82
CA GLY A 184 -12.62 19.99 -30.54
C GLY A 184 -13.01 18.52 -30.36
N GLN A 185 -12.05 17.61 -30.32
CA GLN A 185 -12.26 16.20 -29.98
C GLN A 185 -12.14 15.99 -28.47
N THR A 186 -12.59 14.83 -27.99
CA THR A 186 -12.40 14.43 -26.58
C THR A 186 -11.07 13.72 -26.43
N GLU A 187 -10.22 14.23 -25.55
CA GLU A 187 -8.95 13.60 -25.15
C GLU A 187 -9.10 12.81 -23.86
N ASN A 188 -8.51 11.63 -23.81
CA ASN A 188 -8.45 10.83 -22.60
C ASN A 188 -7.38 11.36 -21.62
N VAL A 189 -7.73 11.37 -20.33
CA VAL A 189 -6.79 11.70 -19.26
C VAL A 189 -6.27 10.44 -18.59
N TYR A 190 -4.98 10.21 -18.75
CA TYR A 190 -4.31 9.02 -18.22
C TYR A 190 -3.58 9.31 -16.92
N PHE A 191 -3.61 8.32 -16.01
CA PHE A 191 -2.92 8.31 -14.74
C PHE A 191 -1.98 7.09 -14.68
N THR A 192 -0.83 7.21 -15.32
CA THR A 192 0.13 6.10 -15.49
C THR A 192 1.41 6.29 -14.69
N SER A 193 1.57 7.43 -14.03
CA SER A 193 2.71 7.72 -13.15
C SER A 193 2.31 8.67 -12.04
N VAL A 194 3.06 8.67 -10.96
CA VAL A 194 2.90 9.56 -9.80
C VAL A 194 4.22 10.30 -9.54
N ASN A 195 4.13 11.61 -9.32
CA ASN A 195 5.26 12.42 -8.88
C ASN A 195 5.15 12.67 -7.38
N PHE A 196 6.10 12.13 -6.60
CA PHE A 196 6.17 12.35 -5.16
C PHE A 196 7.08 13.54 -4.78
N LYS A 197 7.76 14.17 -5.73
CA LYS A 197 8.58 15.35 -5.53
C LYS A 197 7.81 16.65 -5.83
N VAL A 198 6.60 16.75 -5.33
CA VAL A 198 5.82 17.98 -5.44
C VAL A 198 6.25 18.93 -4.34
N PRO A 199 6.52 20.21 -4.62
CA PRO A 199 6.81 21.18 -3.59
C PRO A 199 5.66 21.22 -2.59
N HIS A 200 5.99 21.08 -1.30
CA HIS A 200 5.03 21.33 -0.23
C HIS A 200 4.67 22.81 -0.28
N SER A 201 3.43 23.12 -0.63
CA SER A 201 2.87 24.44 -0.40
C SER A 201 2.70 24.57 1.11
N GLY A 202 3.61 25.29 1.74
CA GLY A 202 3.55 25.51 3.18
C GLY A 202 2.29 26.26 3.57
N GLU A 203 1.25 25.52 3.90
CA GLU A 203 0.04 25.98 4.58
C GLU A 203 -0.12 25.24 5.91
#